data_e8c99fba706ecc1dc6be14d611449394
#
_entry.id   e8c99fba706ecc1dc6be14d611449394
#
_cell.length_a   1.000
_cell.length_b   1.000
_cell.length_c   1.000
_cell.angle_alpha   90.00
_cell.angle_beta   90.00
_cell.angle_gamma   90.00
#
_symmetry.space_group_name_H-M   'P 1'
#
loop_
_entity.id
_entity.type
_entity.pdbx_description
1 polymer ?
#
loop_
_entity_poly.entity_id
_entity_poly.type
_entity_poly.pdbx_seq_one_letter_code
_entity_poly.pdbx_strand_id
1 'polypeptide(L)'
;CLCLVSALTGCYSEDKAWSAKRGDDTAAIGVYIYYLSSAYSEALGKVEDASKPVFDQEIDGKDGTQWIKDRAKESIQLMYYVDQRFEDLGLSLSDDDQSQISSLTSNVWSYSSSQMNQYGIAKTSLEKAYSEFIVKYQKVFQAMYGKGGEKEVSDDDIRTFYEDTYTDFEYFTCSYTKTDEDGKSQDMTDDEKAKAKTEFEAYATKVQDGDLTMKKAAEEYQKSIDSDTSTYQSQTVDLETNGSYYPDEFVEKLKSMKEGEVAYVDLPDSNKFYVIQKNSISKKCDEVLADDSQRLNVIATMKNEENSNDMEEAAKKLDDITFNDSAINSYDPKMFYKDSDLVSSESSSTASE
;
A
#
# COMPACT_ATOMS: atom_id res chain seq x y z
N CYS A 1 -44.00 44.67 -16.32
CA CYS A 1 -43.83 43.51 -15.46
C CYS A 1 -42.51 42.84 -15.82
N LEU A 2 -41.47 43.15 -15.04
CA LEU A 2 -40.18 42.47 -15.14
C LEU A 2 -40.21 41.34 -14.15
N CYS A 3 -40.34 40.08 -14.61
CA CYS A 3 -40.12 38.90 -13.77
C CYS A 3 -38.61 38.72 -13.57
N LEU A 4 -38.09 39.14 -12.42
CA LEU A 4 -36.79 38.74 -11.95
C LEU A 4 -36.91 37.24 -11.57
N VAL A 5 -36.39 36.38 -12.45
CA VAL A 5 -36.02 35.01 -12.10
C VAL A 5 -34.70 35.15 -11.34
N SER A 6 -34.79 35.23 -10.02
CA SER A 6 -33.65 35.01 -9.13
C SER A 6 -33.28 33.55 -9.24
N ALA A 7 -32.27 33.29 -10.08
CA ALA A 7 -31.52 32.06 -10.00
C ALA A 7 -30.88 32.01 -8.60
N LEU A 8 -31.52 31.32 -7.68
CA LEU A 8 -30.92 30.86 -6.44
C LEU A 8 -29.89 29.79 -6.81
N THR A 9 -28.71 30.24 -7.24
CA THR A 9 -27.51 29.44 -7.08
C THR A 9 -27.20 29.46 -5.58
N GLY A 10 -28.01 28.73 -4.81
CA GLY A 10 -27.63 28.38 -3.44
C GLY A 10 -26.32 27.61 -3.57
N CYS A 11 -25.23 28.16 -3.06
CA CYS A 11 -24.10 27.34 -2.64
C CYS A 11 -24.66 26.37 -1.62
N TYR A 12 -25.02 25.18 -2.08
CA TYR A 12 -25.40 24.08 -1.22
C TYR A 12 -24.13 23.67 -0.49
N SER A 13 -23.97 24.12 0.75
CA SER A 13 -22.85 23.70 1.59
C SER A 13 -23.27 22.39 2.25
N GLU A 14 -22.79 21.29 1.71
CA GLU A 14 -23.06 19.93 2.21
C GLU A 14 -22.72 19.80 3.70
N ASP A 15 -21.70 20.53 4.17
CA ASP A 15 -21.30 20.56 5.59
C ASP A 15 -22.31 21.23 6.54
N LYS A 16 -23.40 21.82 6.02
CA LYS A 16 -24.49 22.30 6.87
C LYS A 16 -25.44 21.19 7.29
N ALA A 17 -25.48 20.09 6.54
CA ALA A 17 -26.25 18.90 6.88
C ALA A 17 -25.34 17.90 7.62
N TRP A 18 -25.88 17.15 8.55
CA TRP A 18 -25.18 16.12 9.28
C TRP A 18 -25.63 14.72 8.82
N SER A 19 -24.73 13.75 8.89
CA SER A 19 -24.99 12.34 8.56
C SER A 19 -25.13 11.45 9.78
N ALA A 20 -24.30 11.67 10.79
CA ALA A 20 -24.30 10.89 12.01
C ALA A 20 -23.85 11.74 13.21
N LYS A 21 -24.26 11.32 14.41
CA LYS A 21 -23.86 11.92 15.69
C LYS A 21 -23.54 10.85 16.69
N ARG A 22 -22.51 11.10 17.49
CA ARG A 22 -22.17 10.34 18.67
C ARG A 22 -21.78 11.30 19.79
N GLY A 23 -22.60 11.37 20.87
CA GLY A 23 -22.45 12.41 21.89
C GLY A 23 -22.52 13.81 21.28
N ASP A 24 -21.51 14.63 21.55
CA ASP A 24 -21.39 15.99 21.02
C ASP A 24 -20.72 16.04 19.63
N ASP A 25 -20.13 14.93 19.16
CA ASP A 25 -19.49 14.89 17.85
C ASP A 25 -20.48 14.68 16.73
N THR A 26 -20.34 15.47 15.68
CA THR A 26 -21.24 15.49 14.53
C THR A 26 -20.43 15.32 13.25
N ALA A 27 -20.70 14.24 12.51
CA ALA A 27 -20.22 14.05 11.16
C ALA A 27 -21.11 14.80 10.16
N ALA A 28 -20.52 15.69 9.37
CA ALA A 28 -21.19 16.36 8.26
C ALA A 28 -21.66 15.36 7.19
N ILE A 29 -22.63 15.74 6.36
CA ILE A 29 -23.13 14.87 5.30
C ILE A 29 -22.03 14.50 4.30
N GLY A 30 -21.05 15.38 4.05
CA GLY A 30 -19.91 15.11 3.19
C GLY A 30 -19.02 13.94 3.66
N VAL A 31 -19.00 13.63 4.97
CA VAL A 31 -18.32 12.43 5.53
C VAL A 31 -19.02 11.16 5.02
N TYR A 32 -20.36 11.13 5.08
CA TYR A 32 -21.13 10.00 4.55
C TYR A 32 -20.94 9.83 3.04
N ILE A 33 -20.98 10.93 2.27
CA ILE A 33 -20.80 10.89 0.82
C ILE A 33 -19.41 10.36 0.47
N TYR A 34 -18.38 10.75 1.24
CA TYR A 34 -17.02 10.19 1.07
C TYR A 34 -17.02 8.68 1.26
N TYR A 35 -17.57 8.17 2.37
CA TYR A 35 -17.64 6.73 2.63
C TYR A 35 -18.56 6.00 1.65
N LEU A 36 -19.64 6.64 1.17
CA LEU A 36 -20.49 6.07 0.12
C LEU A 36 -19.73 5.89 -1.20
N SER A 37 -18.85 6.85 -1.56
CA SER A 37 -17.97 6.73 -2.72
C SER A 37 -16.93 5.64 -2.55
N SER A 38 -16.35 5.50 -1.35
CA SER A 38 -15.40 4.43 -1.02
C SER A 38 -16.06 3.06 -1.07
N ALA A 39 -17.26 2.93 -0.50
CA ALA A 39 -18.04 1.70 -0.53
C ALA A 39 -18.48 1.31 -1.96
N TYR A 40 -18.78 2.29 -2.81
CA TYR A 40 -19.04 2.04 -4.23
C TYR A 40 -17.79 1.47 -4.92
N SER A 41 -16.62 2.04 -4.69
CA SER A 41 -15.36 1.54 -5.25
C SER A 41 -15.01 0.13 -4.73
N GLU A 42 -15.26 -0.16 -3.46
CA GLU A 42 -15.10 -1.49 -2.88
C GLU A 42 -16.06 -2.51 -3.53
N ALA A 43 -17.32 -2.10 -3.75
CA ALA A 43 -18.34 -2.94 -4.37
C ALA A 43 -17.98 -3.37 -5.80
N LEU A 44 -17.32 -2.50 -6.58
CA LEU A 44 -16.84 -2.85 -7.93
C LEU A 44 -15.84 -4.03 -7.93
N GLY A 45 -15.06 -4.19 -6.87
CA GLY A 45 -14.13 -5.31 -6.70
C GLY A 45 -14.78 -6.59 -6.14
N LYS A 46 -16.05 -6.54 -5.71
CA LYS A 46 -16.74 -7.66 -5.07
C LYS A 46 -17.82 -8.31 -5.94
N VAL A 47 -18.24 -7.66 -7.02
CA VAL A 47 -19.25 -8.21 -7.92
C VAL A 47 -18.72 -9.40 -8.71
N GLU A 48 -19.60 -10.38 -9.01
CA GLU A 48 -19.23 -11.56 -9.79
C GLU A 48 -19.04 -11.25 -11.28
N ASP A 49 -19.79 -10.28 -11.81
CA ASP A 49 -19.80 -9.92 -13.23
C ASP A 49 -19.47 -8.43 -13.41
N ALA A 50 -18.18 -8.13 -13.60
CA ALA A 50 -17.70 -6.76 -13.80
C ALA A 50 -18.19 -6.11 -15.12
N SER A 51 -18.88 -6.85 -16.01
CA SER A 51 -19.50 -6.31 -17.23
C SER A 51 -20.89 -5.72 -16.97
N LYS A 52 -21.44 -5.86 -15.78
CA LYS A 52 -22.75 -5.33 -15.38
C LYS A 52 -22.63 -4.31 -14.26
N PRO A 53 -23.54 -3.32 -14.20
CA PRO A 53 -23.57 -2.40 -13.09
C PRO A 53 -23.70 -3.12 -11.75
N VAL A 54 -22.96 -2.64 -10.74
CA VAL A 54 -23.00 -3.17 -9.36
C VAL A 54 -24.42 -3.12 -8.76
N PHE A 55 -25.24 -2.21 -9.21
CA PHE A 55 -26.63 -2.00 -8.72
C PHE A 55 -27.61 -3.07 -9.19
N ASP A 56 -27.23 -3.84 -10.21
CA ASP A 56 -28.04 -4.92 -10.79
C ASP A 56 -27.58 -6.30 -10.30
N GLN A 57 -26.71 -6.33 -9.28
CA GLN A 57 -26.10 -7.53 -8.73
C GLN A 57 -26.25 -7.58 -7.21
N GLU A 58 -26.03 -8.77 -6.65
CA GLU A 58 -25.95 -8.98 -5.21
C GLU A 58 -24.49 -9.03 -4.76
N ILE A 59 -24.22 -8.50 -3.58
CA ILE A 59 -22.95 -8.61 -2.89
C ILE A 59 -23.24 -9.13 -1.47
N ASP A 60 -22.61 -10.23 -1.08
CA ASP A 60 -22.81 -10.87 0.23
C ASP A 60 -24.30 -11.13 0.55
N GLY A 61 -25.11 -11.47 -0.49
CA GLY A 61 -26.54 -11.76 -0.36
C GLY A 61 -27.43 -10.53 -0.21
N LYS A 62 -26.93 -9.32 -0.45
CA LYS A 62 -27.67 -8.06 -0.43
C LYS A 62 -27.68 -7.41 -1.81
N ASP A 63 -28.75 -6.69 -2.13
CA ASP A 63 -28.79 -5.77 -3.28
C ASP A 63 -27.58 -4.82 -3.23
N GLY A 64 -26.88 -4.64 -4.37
CA GLY A 64 -25.66 -3.87 -4.43
C GLY A 64 -25.80 -2.44 -3.94
N THR A 65 -26.92 -1.76 -4.21
CA THR A 65 -27.21 -0.42 -3.69
C THR A 65 -27.31 -0.43 -2.17
N GLN A 66 -28.00 -1.43 -1.62
CA GLN A 66 -28.17 -1.55 -0.16
C GLN A 66 -26.83 -1.91 0.50
N TRP A 67 -26.05 -2.82 -0.09
CA TRP A 67 -24.73 -3.17 0.41
C TRP A 67 -23.83 -1.94 0.52
N ILE A 68 -23.77 -1.10 -0.53
CA ILE A 68 -22.96 0.13 -0.56
C ILE A 68 -23.39 1.10 0.56
N LYS A 69 -24.69 1.29 0.76
CA LYS A 69 -25.21 2.16 1.82
C LYS A 69 -24.90 1.64 3.22
N ASP A 70 -25.05 0.33 3.43
CA ASP A 70 -24.72 -0.32 4.71
C ASP A 70 -23.22 -0.16 5.00
N ARG A 71 -22.37 -0.44 4.00
CA ARG A 71 -20.91 -0.33 4.13
C ARG A 71 -20.45 1.09 4.45
N ALA A 72 -21.09 2.10 3.86
CA ALA A 72 -20.83 3.51 4.20
C ALA A 72 -21.21 3.85 5.67
N LYS A 73 -22.30 3.29 6.19
CA LYS A 73 -22.67 3.43 7.61
C LYS A 73 -21.67 2.70 8.52
N GLU A 74 -21.26 1.49 8.17
CA GLU A 74 -20.24 0.73 8.91
C GLU A 74 -18.91 1.50 8.97
N SER A 75 -18.51 2.18 7.89
CA SER A 75 -17.32 3.03 7.88
C SER A 75 -17.41 4.21 8.83
N ILE A 76 -18.59 4.82 8.97
CA ILE A 76 -18.84 5.86 9.99
C ILE A 76 -18.77 5.28 11.41
N GLN A 77 -19.32 4.08 11.63
CA GLN A 77 -19.23 3.41 12.92
C GLN A 77 -17.77 3.13 13.28
N LEU A 78 -16.98 2.64 12.31
CA LEU A 78 -15.53 2.42 12.50
C LEU A 78 -14.78 3.72 12.82
N MET A 79 -15.10 4.82 12.12
CA MET A 79 -14.51 6.13 12.43
C MET A 79 -14.77 6.54 13.89
N TYR A 80 -16.02 6.45 14.35
CA TYR A 80 -16.36 6.77 15.74
C TYR A 80 -15.79 5.80 16.76
N TYR A 81 -15.61 4.51 16.39
CA TYR A 81 -14.96 3.54 17.26
C TYR A 81 -13.48 3.85 17.41
N VAL A 82 -12.81 4.24 16.32
CA VAL A 82 -11.40 4.69 16.38
C VAL A 82 -11.26 5.93 17.26
N ASP A 83 -12.15 6.90 17.15
CA ASP A 83 -12.18 8.08 18.03
C ASP A 83 -12.31 7.67 19.50
N GLN A 84 -13.24 6.75 19.80
CA GLN A 84 -13.41 6.20 21.15
C GLN A 84 -12.13 5.53 21.66
N ARG A 85 -11.53 4.63 20.86
CA ARG A 85 -10.31 3.94 21.26
C ARG A 85 -9.15 4.90 21.49
N PHE A 86 -9.06 5.95 20.65
CA PHE A 86 -8.07 7.00 20.78
C PHE A 86 -8.19 7.73 22.13
N GLU A 87 -9.42 8.05 22.54
CA GLU A 87 -9.72 8.67 23.84
C GLU A 87 -9.48 7.69 25.01
N ASP A 88 -9.98 6.46 24.93
CA ASP A 88 -9.84 5.43 25.97
C ASP A 88 -8.37 5.11 26.27
N LEU A 89 -7.51 5.16 25.26
CA LEU A 89 -6.05 4.99 25.38
C LEU A 89 -5.33 6.26 25.85
N GLY A 90 -6.05 7.36 26.10
CA GLY A 90 -5.48 8.64 26.55
C GLY A 90 -4.58 9.30 25.51
N LEU A 91 -4.77 9.01 24.22
CA LEU A 91 -3.96 9.56 23.14
C LEU A 91 -4.36 11.00 22.82
N SER A 92 -3.42 11.72 22.22
CA SER A 92 -3.64 13.08 21.72
C SER A 92 -2.87 13.29 20.41
N LEU A 93 -3.37 14.18 19.58
CA LEU A 93 -2.69 14.57 18.34
C LEU A 93 -1.65 15.66 18.68
N SER A 94 -0.39 15.39 18.34
CA SER A 94 0.71 16.33 18.41
C SER A 94 0.67 17.35 17.26
N ASP A 95 1.54 18.36 17.29
CA ASP A 95 1.69 19.32 16.19
C ASP A 95 2.17 18.63 14.90
N ASP A 96 3.00 17.59 15.02
CA ASP A 96 3.45 16.77 13.88
C ASP A 96 2.28 15.97 13.30
N ASP A 97 1.42 15.35 14.13
CA ASP A 97 0.21 14.66 13.69
C ASP A 97 -0.74 15.61 12.95
N GLN A 98 -0.94 16.84 13.47
CA GLN A 98 -1.77 17.86 12.80
C GLN A 98 -1.17 18.28 11.45
N SER A 99 0.14 18.39 11.36
CA SER A 99 0.87 18.69 10.13
C SER A 99 0.72 17.55 9.12
N GLN A 100 0.77 16.29 9.58
CA GLN A 100 0.54 15.11 8.74
C GLN A 100 -0.91 15.07 8.22
N ILE A 101 -1.91 15.30 9.07
CA ILE A 101 -3.33 15.39 8.68
C ILE A 101 -3.51 16.45 7.60
N SER A 102 -2.98 17.65 7.82
CA SER A 102 -3.07 18.76 6.86
C SER A 102 -2.40 18.44 5.52
N SER A 103 -1.25 17.77 5.56
CA SER A 103 -0.50 17.37 4.36
C SER A 103 -1.25 16.29 3.57
N LEU A 104 -1.75 15.24 4.23
CA LEU A 104 -2.55 14.18 3.61
C LEU A 104 -3.81 14.76 2.95
N THR A 105 -4.54 15.61 3.69
CA THR A 105 -5.73 16.30 3.17
C THR A 105 -5.40 17.12 1.95
N SER A 106 -4.35 17.93 2.00
CA SER A 106 -3.98 18.83 0.90
C SER A 106 -3.48 18.06 -0.32
N ASN A 107 -2.77 16.98 -0.13
CA ASN A 107 -2.33 16.10 -1.22
C ASN A 107 -3.53 15.52 -1.96
N VAL A 108 -4.46 14.85 -1.27
CA VAL A 108 -5.65 14.29 -1.91
C VAL A 108 -6.52 15.37 -2.54
N TRP A 109 -6.73 16.48 -1.83
CA TRP A 109 -7.54 17.60 -2.31
C TRP A 109 -6.99 18.22 -3.60
N SER A 110 -5.66 18.24 -3.78
CA SER A 110 -5.02 18.88 -4.93
C SER A 110 -5.42 18.28 -6.28
N TYR A 111 -5.66 16.96 -6.35
CA TYR A 111 -6.08 16.29 -7.61
C TYR A 111 -7.53 15.86 -7.63
N SER A 112 -8.21 15.79 -6.49
CA SER A 112 -9.58 15.26 -6.42
C SER A 112 -10.64 16.33 -6.10
N SER A 113 -10.24 17.57 -5.81
CA SER A 113 -11.16 18.63 -5.38
C SER A 113 -12.32 18.90 -6.34
N SER A 114 -12.06 18.85 -7.66
CA SER A 114 -13.12 19.06 -8.65
C SER A 114 -14.20 17.99 -8.55
N GLN A 115 -13.82 16.72 -8.45
CA GLN A 115 -14.73 15.59 -8.31
C GLN A 115 -15.42 15.58 -6.95
N MET A 116 -14.67 15.85 -5.86
CA MET A 116 -15.24 15.93 -4.51
C MET A 116 -16.29 17.03 -4.38
N ASN A 117 -16.01 18.24 -4.90
CA ASN A 117 -16.96 19.34 -4.94
C ASN A 117 -18.22 18.98 -5.75
N GLN A 118 -18.07 18.26 -6.87
CA GLN A 118 -19.20 17.78 -7.68
C GLN A 118 -20.11 16.83 -6.88
N TYR A 119 -19.54 16.00 -6.02
CA TYR A 119 -20.29 15.09 -5.16
C TYR A 119 -20.76 15.73 -3.85
N GLY A 120 -20.33 16.96 -3.55
CA GLY A 120 -20.69 17.67 -2.32
C GLY A 120 -19.83 17.29 -1.12
N ILE A 121 -18.61 16.82 -1.35
CA ILE A 121 -17.62 16.52 -0.30
C ILE A 121 -16.74 17.75 -0.09
N ALA A 122 -16.88 18.42 1.05
CA ALA A 122 -16.02 19.53 1.44
C ALA A 122 -14.63 19.04 1.90
N LYS A 123 -13.63 19.93 1.85
CA LYS A 123 -12.27 19.62 2.30
C LYS A 123 -12.23 19.17 3.77
N THR A 124 -13.06 19.77 4.63
CA THR A 124 -13.19 19.41 6.05
C THR A 124 -13.81 18.04 6.25
N SER A 125 -14.73 17.63 5.37
CA SER A 125 -15.30 16.28 5.40
C SER A 125 -14.26 15.22 4.98
N LEU A 126 -13.44 15.52 3.96
CA LEU A 126 -12.29 14.68 3.58
C LEU A 126 -11.28 14.57 4.72
N GLU A 127 -10.96 15.69 5.37
CA GLU A 127 -10.03 15.71 6.50
C GLU A 127 -10.50 14.77 7.61
N LYS A 128 -11.75 14.88 8.05
CA LYS A 128 -12.32 14.03 9.11
C LYS A 128 -12.38 12.56 8.70
N ALA A 129 -12.95 12.27 7.51
CA ALA A 129 -13.23 10.90 7.06
C ALA A 129 -11.98 10.12 6.62
N TYR A 130 -10.92 10.80 6.22
CA TYR A 130 -9.72 10.19 5.65
C TYR A 130 -8.47 10.50 6.46
N SER A 131 -8.04 11.76 6.49
CA SER A 131 -6.71 12.10 7.02
C SER A 131 -6.62 11.96 8.53
N GLU A 132 -7.59 12.50 9.26
CA GLU A 132 -7.67 12.39 10.71
C GLU A 132 -7.91 10.95 11.15
N PHE A 133 -8.84 10.25 10.45
CA PHE A 133 -9.11 8.85 10.70
C PHE A 133 -7.84 7.99 10.56
N ILE A 134 -7.08 8.14 9.47
CA ILE A 134 -5.85 7.36 9.24
C ILE A 134 -4.84 7.61 10.36
N VAL A 135 -4.59 8.87 10.71
CA VAL A 135 -3.59 9.19 11.74
C VAL A 135 -4.01 8.64 13.10
N LYS A 136 -5.28 8.80 13.49
CA LYS A 136 -5.80 8.23 14.73
C LYS A 136 -5.76 6.70 14.74
N TYR A 137 -6.16 6.06 13.63
CA TYR A 137 -6.10 4.60 13.49
C TYR A 137 -4.67 4.06 13.66
N GLN A 138 -3.69 4.70 13.04
CA GLN A 138 -2.28 4.34 13.17
C GLN A 138 -1.78 4.51 14.63
N LYS A 139 -2.15 5.59 15.30
CA LYS A 139 -1.78 5.82 16.71
C LYS A 139 -2.44 4.81 17.65
N VAL A 140 -3.70 4.48 17.41
CA VAL A 140 -4.40 3.42 18.17
C VAL A 140 -3.71 2.07 17.95
N PHE A 141 -3.40 1.71 16.69
CA PHE A 141 -2.65 0.50 16.37
C PHE A 141 -1.30 0.46 17.11
N GLN A 142 -0.53 1.53 17.03
CA GLN A 142 0.76 1.64 17.71
C GLN A 142 0.63 1.51 19.23
N ALA A 143 -0.38 2.13 19.84
CA ALA A 143 -0.61 2.04 21.28
C ALA A 143 -1.05 0.64 21.72
N MET A 144 -1.80 -0.07 20.88
CA MET A 144 -2.27 -1.43 21.18
C MET A 144 -1.18 -2.49 21.00
N TYR A 145 -0.45 -2.46 19.87
CA TYR A 145 0.48 -3.54 19.49
C TYR A 145 1.96 -3.20 19.73
N GLY A 146 2.28 -1.92 19.99
CA GLY A 146 3.63 -1.48 20.35
C GLY A 146 4.03 -1.90 21.77
N LYS A 147 5.26 -1.56 22.15
CA LYS A 147 5.82 -1.86 23.48
C LYS A 147 4.94 -1.29 24.60
N GLY A 148 4.54 -2.12 25.55
CA GLY A 148 3.67 -1.78 26.67
C GLY A 148 2.17 -1.71 26.33
N GLY A 149 1.78 -2.02 25.10
CA GLY A 149 0.39 -2.06 24.65
C GLY A 149 -0.36 -3.31 25.13
N GLU A 150 -1.71 -3.23 25.11
CA GLU A 150 -2.58 -4.33 25.58
C GLU A 150 -2.48 -5.60 24.72
N LYS A 151 -2.04 -5.46 23.47
CA LYS A 151 -1.79 -6.55 22.51
C LYS A 151 -0.33 -6.53 22.02
N GLU A 152 0.60 -6.17 22.91
CA GLU A 152 2.01 -6.08 22.55
C GLU A 152 2.49 -7.35 21.83
N VAL A 153 3.15 -7.15 20.68
CA VAL A 153 3.84 -8.23 19.96
C VAL A 153 5.25 -8.35 20.50
N SER A 154 5.63 -9.53 21.00
CA SER A 154 6.96 -9.75 21.59
C SER A 154 8.07 -9.68 20.52
N ASP A 155 9.28 -9.33 20.92
CA ASP A 155 10.44 -9.33 20.03
C ASP A 155 10.74 -10.76 19.51
N ASP A 156 10.44 -11.80 20.29
CA ASP A 156 10.60 -13.20 19.87
C ASP A 156 9.59 -13.59 18.76
N ASP A 157 8.32 -13.13 18.86
CA ASP A 157 7.32 -13.37 17.82
C ASP A 157 7.67 -12.62 16.53
N ILE A 158 8.13 -11.36 16.66
CA ILE A 158 8.59 -10.56 15.51
C ILE A 158 9.77 -11.24 14.84
N ARG A 159 10.75 -11.74 15.62
CA ARG A 159 11.93 -12.43 15.10
C ARG A 159 11.52 -13.69 14.34
N THR A 160 10.68 -14.53 14.93
CA THR A 160 10.20 -15.74 14.30
C THR A 160 9.52 -15.45 12.97
N PHE A 161 8.59 -14.50 12.96
CA PHE A 161 7.90 -14.09 11.74
C PHE A 161 8.88 -13.54 10.69
N TYR A 162 9.80 -12.66 11.09
CA TYR A 162 10.72 -11.99 10.19
C TYR A 162 11.71 -12.96 9.53
N GLU A 163 12.29 -13.86 10.31
CA GLU A 163 13.25 -14.85 9.84
C GLU A 163 12.59 -15.94 8.97
N ASP A 164 11.32 -16.29 9.25
CA ASP A 164 10.57 -17.26 8.44
C ASP A 164 10.04 -16.66 7.12
N THR A 165 9.77 -15.35 7.10
CA THR A 165 9.10 -14.68 5.97
C THR A 165 10.08 -14.05 4.99
N TYR A 166 11.14 -13.40 5.50
CA TYR A 166 11.99 -12.57 4.66
C TYR A 166 13.33 -13.21 4.31
N THR A 167 13.85 -12.83 3.16
CA THR A 167 15.23 -13.13 2.73
C THR A 167 15.96 -11.81 2.49
N ASP A 168 17.15 -11.65 3.09
CA ASP A 168 18.02 -10.49 2.91
C ASP A 168 19.18 -10.85 1.97
N PHE A 169 19.38 -10.03 0.94
CA PHE A 169 20.41 -10.28 -0.06
C PHE A 169 20.87 -9.01 -0.76
N GLU A 170 22.06 -9.10 -1.32
CA GLU A 170 22.63 -8.07 -2.18
C GLU A 170 23.00 -8.69 -3.52
N TYR A 171 22.96 -7.88 -4.58
CA TYR A 171 23.44 -8.31 -5.88
C TYR A 171 23.82 -7.12 -6.75
N PHE A 172 24.58 -7.40 -7.80
CA PHE A 172 24.76 -6.53 -8.94
C PHE A 172 24.78 -7.34 -10.24
N THR A 173 24.58 -6.65 -11.37
CA THR A 173 24.35 -7.32 -12.66
C THR A 173 25.19 -6.76 -13.78
N CYS A 174 25.43 -7.61 -14.78
CA CYS A 174 25.91 -7.25 -16.10
C CYS A 174 24.90 -7.71 -17.14
N SER A 175 24.45 -6.81 -18.01
CA SER A 175 23.60 -7.18 -19.15
C SER A 175 24.45 -7.83 -20.26
N TYR A 176 23.86 -8.71 -21.06
CA TYR A 176 24.46 -9.22 -22.30
C TYR A 176 24.50 -8.16 -23.41
N THR A 177 23.99 -6.98 -23.16
CA THR A 177 24.03 -5.85 -24.08
C THR A 177 25.02 -4.80 -23.60
N LYS A 178 25.64 -4.12 -24.52
CA LYS A 178 26.49 -2.94 -24.30
C LYS A 178 25.96 -1.76 -25.12
N THR A 179 26.30 -0.56 -24.71
CA THR A 179 26.02 0.66 -25.48
C THR A 179 27.21 0.97 -26.39
N ASP A 180 26.96 1.18 -27.68
CA ASP A 180 27.98 1.59 -28.63
C ASP A 180 28.30 3.10 -28.55
N GLU A 181 29.30 3.55 -29.37
CA GLU A 181 29.70 4.96 -29.40
C GLU A 181 28.61 5.92 -29.86
N ASP A 182 27.59 5.39 -30.58
CA ASP A 182 26.39 6.16 -31.01
C ASP A 182 25.25 6.14 -29.98
N GLY A 183 25.45 5.50 -28.81
CA GLY A 183 24.45 5.36 -27.76
C GLY A 183 23.39 4.27 -28.02
N LYS A 184 23.62 3.36 -28.99
CA LYS A 184 22.70 2.27 -29.30
C LYS A 184 23.07 1.00 -28.54
N SER A 185 22.05 0.28 -28.10
CA SER A 185 22.23 -1.03 -27.49
C SER A 185 22.62 -2.07 -28.54
N GLN A 186 23.66 -2.83 -28.25
CA GLN A 186 24.16 -3.95 -29.06
C GLN A 186 24.39 -5.16 -28.17
N ASP A 187 24.14 -6.37 -28.71
CA ASP A 187 24.45 -7.61 -28.02
C ASP A 187 25.98 -7.78 -27.89
N MET A 188 26.40 -8.31 -26.75
CA MET A 188 27.78 -8.75 -26.57
C MET A 188 28.08 -9.95 -27.49
N THR A 189 29.26 -9.97 -28.05
CA THR A 189 29.80 -11.16 -28.72
C THR A 189 30.05 -12.29 -27.71
N ASP A 190 30.23 -13.53 -28.20
CA ASP A 190 30.51 -14.67 -27.32
C ASP A 190 31.83 -14.48 -26.53
N ASP A 191 32.86 -13.85 -27.15
CA ASP A 191 34.11 -13.54 -26.47
C ASP A 191 33.94 -12.49 -25.37
N GLU A 192 33.11 -11.48 -25.59
CA GLU A 192 32.77 -10.46 -24.59
C GLU A 192 31.97 -11.06 -23.43
N LYS A 193 31.01 -11.93 -23.72
CA LYS A 193 30.26 -12.67 -22.69
C LYS A 193 31.18 -13.56 -21.87
N ALA A 194 32.11 -14.29 -22.52
CA ALA A 194 33.07 -15.13 -21.82
C ALA A 194 34.02 -14.33 -20.91
N LYS A 195 34.42 -13.14 -21.35
CA LYS A 195 35.23 -12.22 -20.54
C LYS A 195 34.42 -11.70 -19.34
N ALA A 196 33.18 -11.21 -19.56
CA ALA A 196 32.30 -10.72 -18.49
C ALA A 196 32.02 -11.84 -17.47
N LYS A 197 31.75 -13.07 -17.92
CA LYS A 197 31.60 -14.24 -17.05
C LYS A 197 32.82 -14.41 -16.12
N THR A 198 34.02 -14.46 -16.69
CA THR A 198 35.24 -14.62 -15.91
C THR A 198 35.45 -13.51 -14.90
N GLU A 199 35.10 -12.27 -15.25
CA GLU A 199 35.18 -11.12 -14.38
C GLU A 199 34.17 -11.22 -13.22
N PHE A 200 32.92 -11.64 -13.49
CA PHE A 200 31.89 -11.81 -12.49
C PHE A 200 32.16 -12.98 -11.54
N GLU A 201 32.70 -14.09 -12.04
CA GLU A 201 33.22 -15.20 -11.23
C GLU A 201 34.35 -14.72 -10.27
N ALA A 202 35.24 -13.85 -10.76
CA ALA A 202 36.28 -13.27 -9.93
C ALA A 202 35.75 -12.30 -8.88
N TYR A 203 34.73 -11.49 -9.20
CA TYR A 203 34.08 -10.66 -8.20
C TYR A 203 33.34 -11.49 -7.13
N ALA A 204 32.65 -12.56 -7.53
CA ALA A 204 32.03 -13.47 -6.58
C ALA A 204 33.04 -14.06 -5.60
N THR A 205 34.21 -14.49 -6.11
CA THR A 205 35.30 -15.00 -5.27
C THR A 205 35.83 -13.93 -4.30
N LYS A 206 36.16 -12.73 -4.78
CA LYS A 206 36.65 -11.63 -3.93
C LYS A 206 35.68 -11.23 -2.83
N VAL A 207 34.38 -11.24 -3.14
CA VAL A 207 33.34 -10.92 -2.14
C VAL A 207 33.21 -12.07 -1.13
N GLN A 208 33.25 -13.35 -1.60
CA GLN A 208 33.18 -14.52 -0.70
C GLN A 208 34.37 -14.57 0.26
N ASP A 209 35.58 -14.21 -0.23
CA ASP A 209 36.83 -14.21 0.56
C ASP A 209 36.91 -12.97 1.50
N GLY A 210 36.01 -11.99 1.34
CA GLY A 210 35.99 -10.77 2.14
C GLY A 210 36.96 -9.68 1.69
N ASP A 211 37.60 -9.85 0.52
CA ASP A 211 38.52 -8.86 -0.06
C ASP A 211 37.77 -7.60 -0.54
N LEU A 212 36.52 -7.77 -0.98
CA LEU A 212 35.60 -6.70 -1.36
C LEU A 212 34.24 -6.87 -0.68
N THR A 213 33.56 -5.76 -0.42
CA THR A 213 32.11 -5.80 -0.18
C THR A 213 31.37 -5.87 -1.51
N MET A 214 30.14 -6.38 -1.53
CA MET A 214 29.28 -6.43 -2.72
C MET A 214 29.18 -5.05 -3.40
N LYS A 215 28.94 -4.00 -2.60
CA LYS A 215 28.87 -2.62 -3.09
C LYS A 215 30.17 -2.17 -3.76
N LYS A 216 31.34 -2.47 -3.17
CA LYS A 216 32.63 -2.12 -3.78
C LYS A 216 32.91 -2.91 -5.06
N ALA A 217 32.53 -4.18 -5.10
CA ALA A 217 32.65 -4.98 -6.32
C ALA A 217 31.80 -4.39 -7.46
N ALA A 218 30.57 -3.99 -7.15
CA ALA A 218 29.71 -3.31 -8.11
C ALA A 218 30.27 -1.96 -8.57
N GLU A 219 30.87 -1.17 -7.67
CA GLU A 219 31.50 0.11 -7.99
C GLU A 219 32.76 -0.08 -8.87
N GLU A 220 33.55 -1.12 -8.62
CA GLU A 220 34.71 -1.47 -9.48
C GLU A 220 34.23 -1.88 -10.87
N TYR A 221 33.22 -2.73 -10.95
CA TYR A 221 32.62 -3.13 -12.23
C TYR A 221 32.06 -1.92 -12.98
N GLN A 222 31.30 -1.07 -12.33
CA GLN A 222 30.73 0.15 -12.91
C GLN A 222 31.83 1.05 -13.54
N LYS A 223 32.94 1.23 -12.84
CA LYS A 223 34.12 1.98 -13.36
C LYS A 223 34.77 1.29 -14.55
N SER A 224 34.83 -0.05 -14.57
CA SER A 224 35.45 -0.82 -15.66
C SER A 224 34.72 -0.66 -16.99
N ILE A 225 33.41 -0.38 -16.94
CA ILE A 225 32.56 -0.18 -18.12
C ILE A 225 32.25 1.29 -18.40
N ASP A 226 32.88 2.23 -17.68
CA ASP A 226 32.66 3.69 -17.79
C ASP A 226 31.20 4.09 -17.69
N SER A 227 30.47 3.50 -16.75
CA SER A 227 29.06 3.75 -16.51
C SER A 227 28.82 4.65 -15.30
N ASP A 228 27.93 5.62 -15.43
CA ASP A 228 27.47 6.45 -14.33
C ASP A 228 26.33 5.79 -13.49
N THR A 229 25.81 4.65 -13.95
CA THR A 229 24.68 3.96 -13.33
C THR A 229 25.10 2.69 -12.62
N SER A 230 24.89 2.62 -11.32
CA SER A 230 25.14 1.41 -10.53
C SER A 230 24.05 0.37 -10.75
N THR A 231 24.46 -0.89 -10.90
CA THR A 231 23.56 -2.05 -10.94
C THR A 231 23.45 -2.75 -9.58
N TYR A 232 24.08 -2.19 -8.53
CA TYR A 232 24.02 -2.71 -7.18
C TYR A 232 22.62 -2.54 -6.57
N GLN A 233 22.14 -3.61 -5.93
CA GLN A 233 20.91 -3.65 -5.17
C GLN A 233 21.13 -4.34 -3.83
N SER A 234 20.44 -3.86 -2.79
CA SER A 234 20.34 -4.50 -1.48
C SER A 234 18.86 -4.57 -1.12
N GLN A 235 18.37 -5.75 -0.79
CA GLN A 235 16.94 -6.03 -0.65
C GLN A 235 16.69 -6.97 0.52
N THR A 236 15.58 -6.75 1.21
CA THR A 236 15.00 -7.68 2.17
C THR A 236 13.54 -7.89 1.76
N VAL A 237 13.19 -9.06 1.26
CA VAL A 237 11.88 -9.32 0.65
C VAL A 237 11.30 -10.66 1.08
N ASP A 238 9.99 -10.72 1.14
CA ASP A 238 9.25 -11.98 1.13
C ASP A 238 9.24 -12.54 -0.31
N LEU A 239 9.98 -13.62 -0.52
CA LEU A 239 10.12 -14.25 -1.83
C LEU A 239 8.88 -15.04 -2.26
N GLU A 240 7.96 -15.37 -1.36
CA GLU A 240 6.70 -16.03 -1.72
C GLU A 240 5.74 -15.04 -2.36
N THR A 241 5.65 -13.84 -1.80
CA THR A 241 4.77 -12.78 -2.30
C THR A 241 5.40 -11.96 -3.42
N ASN A 242 6.70 -11.66 -3.31
CA ASN A 242 7.40 -10.75 -4.22
C ASN A 242 8.42 -11.45 -5.14
N GLY A 243 8.50 -12.78 -5.10
CA GLY A 243 9.42 -13.54 -5.94
C GLY A 243 9.23 -13.30 -7.44
N SER A 244 8.00 -13.03 -7.89
CA SER A 244 7.67 -12.75 -9.30
C SER A 244 8.33 -11.49 -9.89
N TYR A 245 8.90 -10.62 -9.07
CA TYR A 245 9.71 -9.48 -9.55
C TYR A 245 11.15 -9.88 -9.96
N TYR A 246 11.53 -11.13 -9.70
CA TYR A 246 12.85 -11.68 -10.04
C TYR A 246 12.68 -12.86 -10.98
N PRO A 247 13.71 -13.18 -11.81
CA PRO A 247 13.71 -14.41 -12.59
C PRO A 247 13.60 -15.65 -11.70
N ASP A 248 12.84 -16.66 -12.12
CA ASP A 248 12.62 -17.88 -11.31
C ASP A 248 13.94 -18.54 -10.90
N GLU A 249 14.89 -18.67 -11.83
CA GLU A 249 16.22 -19.26 -11.56
C GLU A 249 17.02 -18.44 -10.53
N PHE A 250 16.85 -17.11 -10.49
CA PHE A 250 17.43 -16.26 -9.45
C PHE A 250 16.86 -16.60 -8.08
N VAL A 251 15.52 -16.71 -7.99
CA VAL A 251 14.81 -17.04 -6.74
C VAL A 251 15.19 -18.43 -6.25
N GLU A 252 15.25 -19.43 -7.16
CA GLU A 252 15.66 -20.81 -6.82
C GLU A 252 17.09 -20.85 -6.31
N LYS A 253 18.01 -20.14 -6.98
CA LYS A 253 19.40 -20.05 -6.54
C LYS A 253 19.48 -19.42 -5.14
N LEU A 254 18.82 -18.28 -4.93
CA LEU A 254 18.82 -17.57 -3.65
C LEU A 254 18.24 -18.42 -2.51
N LYS A 255 17.16 -19.16 -2.77
CA LYS A 255 16.58 -20.10 -1.80
C LYS A 255 17.54 -21.24 -1.43
N SER A 256 18.36 -21.71 -2.38
CA SER A 256 19.34 -22.79 -2.16
C SER A 256 20.62 -22.35 -1.44
N MET A 257 20.92 -21.03 -1.43
CA MET A 257 22.11 -20.48 -0.80
C MET A 257 22.01 -20.48 0.72
N LYS A 258 23.17 -20.67 1.38
CA LYS A 258 23.33 -20.45 2.81
C LYS A 258 23.59 -18.98 3.10
N GLU A 259 23.28 -18.55 4.31
CA GLU A 259 23.68 -17.22 4.78
C GLU A 259 25.18 -17.02 4.68
N GLY A 260 25.59 -15.85 4.18
CA GLY A 260 26.98 -15.50 3.91
C GLY A 260 27.54 -16.09 2.61
N GLU A 261 26.79 -16.93 1.89
CA GLU A 261 27.22 -17.47 0.60
C GLU A 261 27.16 -16.40 -0.48
N VAL A 262 28.19 -16.37 -1.35
CA VAL A 262 28.22 -15.55 -2.55
C VAL A 262 28.25 -16.47 -3.77
N ALA A 263 27.46 -16.13 -4.78
CA ALA A 263 27.37 -16.92 -6.01
C ALA A 263 27.40 -16.02 -7.25
N TYR A 264 28.13 -16.48 -8.26
CA TYR A 264 27.92 -16.06 -9.64
C TYR A 264 26.73 -16.84 -10.22
N VAL A 265 25.87 -16.18 -10.97
CA VAL A 265 24.73 -16.79 -11.66
C VAL A 265 24.63 -16.24 -13.06
N ASP A 266 24.52 -17.15 -14.03
CA ASP A 266 24.30 -16.86 -15.44
C ASP A 266 22.83 -17.12 -15.75
N LEU A 267 22.08 -16.07 -16.14
CA LEU A 267 20.65 -16.15 -16.47
C LEU A 267 20.41 -15.75 -17.93
N PRO A 268 20.60 -16.69 -18.89
CA PRO A 268 20.45 -16.41 -20.32
C PRO A 268 19.07 -15.90 -20.70
N ASP A 269 18.00 -16.41 -20.10
CA ASP A 269 16.62 -16.00 -20.38
C ASP A 269 16.35 -14.54 -19.95
N SER A 270 17.10 -14.05 -18.96
CA SER A 270 17.08 -12.65 -18.51
C SER A 270 18.15 -11.78 -19.17
N ASN A 271 18.98 -12.35 -20.04
CA ASN A 271 20.12 -11.69 -20.69
C ASN A 271 21.05 -10.99 -19.69
N LYS A 272 21.35 -11.63 -18.54
CA LYS A 272 22.17 -11.04 -17.47
C LYS A 272 23.04 -12.06 -16.74
N PHE A 273 24.22 -11.57 -16.32
CA PHE A 273 25.02 -12.16 -15.25
C PHE A 273 24.71 -11.47 -13.93
N TYR A 274 24.74 -12.24 -12.85
CA TYR A 274 24.56 -11.76 -11.47
C TYR A 274 25.72 -12.22 -10.59
N VAL A 275 26.11 -11.36 -9.66
CA VAL A 275 26.78 -11.76 -8.41
C VAL A 275 25.79 -11.53 -7.30
N ILE A 276 25.48 -12.56 -6.52
CA ILE A 276 24.49 -12.55 -5.46
C ILE A 276 25.17 -12.92 -4.15
N GLN A 277 24.83 -12.21 -3.07
CA GLN A 277 25.18 -12.58 -1.70
C GLN A 277 23.91 -12.71 -0.88
N LYS A 278 23.72 -13.86 -0.24
CA LYS A 278 22.65 -14.05 0.77
C LYS A 278 23.18 -13.60 2.12
N ASN A 279 22.53 -12.60 2.70
CA ASN A 279 22.92 -12.06 4.00
C ASN A 279 22.30 -12.86 5.16
N SER A 280 22.70 -12.56 6.39
CA SER A 280 22.08 -13.12 7.58
C SER A 280 20.79 -12.39 7.90
N ILE A 281 19.66 -13.09 7.77
CA ILE A 281 18.35 -12.52 8.10
C ILE A 281 18.22 -12.23 9.59
N SER A 282 18.85 -13.02 10.46
CA SER A 282 18.86 -12.79 11.91
C SER A 282 19.54 -11.47 12.29
N LYS A 283 20.70 -11.14 11.65
CA LYS A 283 21.34 -9.84 11.85
C LYS A 283 20.48 -8.70 11.34
N LYS A 284 19.80 -8.89 10.22
CA LYS A 284 18.87 -7.90 9.69
C LYS A 284 17.68 -7.67 10.63
N CYS A 285 17.16 -8.74 11.22
CA CYS A 285 16.13 -8.66 12.24
C CYS A 285 16.60 -7.90 13.49
N ASP A 286 17.83 -8.07 13.94
CA ASP A 286 18.39 -7.27 15.04
C ASP A 286 18.37 -5.77 14.76
N GLU A 287 18.67 -5.36 13.51
CA GLU A 287 18.59 -3.96 13.09
C GLU A 287 17.14 -3.45 13.12
N VAL A 288 16.19 -4.26 12.64
CA VAL A 288 14.75 -3.94 12.66
C VAL A 288 14.22 -3.79 14.08
N LEU A 289 14.59 -4.69 15.00
CA LEU A 289 14.16 -4.65 16.39
C LEU A 289 14.76 -3.46 17.16
N ALA A 290 15.91 -2.95 16.73
CA ALA A 290 16.55 -1.78 17.31
C ALA A 290 15.93 -0.44 16.87
N ASP A 291 15.12 -0.44 15.81
CA ASP A 291 14.44 0.74 15.27
C ASP A 291 12.92 0.60 15.48
N ASP A 292 12.35 1.44 16.34
CA ASP A 292 10.93 1.37 16.72
C ASP A 292 9.99 1.53 15.51
N SER A 293 10.37 2.29 14.49
CA SER A 293 9.56 2.47 13.27
C SER A 293 9.57 1.22 12.39
N GLN A 294 10.75 0.63 12.16
CA GLN A 294 10.86 -0.63 11.40
C GLN A 294 10.17 -1.78 12.14
N ARG A 295 10.37 -1.86 13.47
CA ARG A 295 9.66 -2.83 14.33
C ARG A 295 8.15 -2.72 14.15
N LEU A 296 7.61 -1.50 14.21
CA LEU A 296 6.17 -1.28 14.06
C LEU A 296 5.66 -1.66 12.65
N ASN A 297 6.46 -1.43 11.60
CA ASN A 297 6.12 -1.85 10.24
C ASN A 297 5.99 -3.38 10.12
N VAL A 298 6.88 -4.14 10.78
CA VAL A 298 6.77 -5.61 10.81
C VAL A 298 5.53 -6.03 11.58
N ILE A 299 5.26 -5.43 12.73
CA ILE A 299 4.04 -5.68 13.50
C ILE A 299 2.79 -5.39 12.66
N ALA A 300 2.81 -4.30 11.88
CA ALA A 300 1.69 -3.98 11.00
C ALA A 300 1.48 -5.08 9.94
N THR A 301 2.55 -5.61 9.35
CA THR A 301 2.44 -6.77 8.43
C THR A 301 1.83 -7.99 9.12
N MET A 302 2.20 -8.26 10.36
CA MET A 302 1.70 -9.39 11.14
C MET A 302 0.23 -9.24 11.57
N LYS A 303 -0.22 -8.01 11.86
CA LYS A 303 -1.42 -7.76 12.67
C LYS A 303 -2.48 -6.87 12.02
N ASN A 304 -2.24 -6.25 10.86
CA ASN A 304 -3.20 -5.34 10.26
C ASN A 304 -4.55 -5.99 9.95
N GLU A 305 -4.55 -7.22 9.42
CA GLU A 305 -5.80 -7.93 9.10
C GLU A 305 -6.58 -8.26 10.38
N GLU A 306 -5.92 -8.85 11.39
CA GLU A 306 -6.52 -9.14 12.69
C GLU A 306 -7.09 -7.86 13.33
N ASN A 307 -6.29 -6.79 13.35
CA ASN A 307 -6.72 -5.51 13.93
C ASN A 307 -7.90 -4.90 13.18
N SER A 308 -7.87 -4.91 11.84
CA SER A 308 -8.97 -4.37 11.02
C SER A 308 -10.28 -5.10 11.30
N ASN A 309 -10.24 -6.44 11.31
CA ASN A 309 -11.41 -7.27 11.59
C ASN A 309 -11.94 -7.03 13.02
N ASP A 310 -11.07 -7.01 14.02
CA ASP A 310 -11.43 -6.75 15.42
C ASP A 310 -12.08 -5.37 15.61
N MET A 311 -11.49 -4.34 14.96
CA MET A 311 -11.99 -2.96 15.03
C MET A 311 -13.35 -2.83 14.33
N GLU A 312 -13.54 -3.43 13.16
CA GLU A 312 -14.84 -3.43 12.45
C GLU A 312 -15.91 -4.17 13.25
N GLU A 313 -15.60 -5.35 13.80
CA GLU A 313 -16.55 -6.10 14.63
C GLU A 313 -16.92 -5.39 15.94
N ALA A 314 -15.97 -4.66 16.52
CA ALA A 314 -16.25 -3.84 17.69
C ALA A 314 -17.08 -2.59 17.33
N ALA A 315 -16.78 -1.94 16.21
CA ALA A 315 -17.51 -0.78 15.72
C ALA A 315 -19.00 -1.08 15.46
N LYS A 316 -19.32 -2.27 14.95
CA LYS A 316 -20.72 -2.71 14.74
C LYS A 316 -21.54 -2.82 16.04
N LYS A 317 -20.86 -2.91 17.18
CA LYS A 317 -21.52 -3.01 18.50
C LYS A 317 -21.81 -1.64 19.14
N LEU A 318 -21.39 -0.54 18.51
CA LEU A 318 -21.72 0.79 18.97
C LEU A 318 -23.23 1.05 18.76
N ASP A 319 -23.94 1.30 19.84
CA ASP A 319 -25.40 1.52 19.86
C ASP A 319 -25.77 2.99 20.16
N ASP A 320 -24.77 3.84 20.41
CA ASP A 320 -24.89 5.25 20.75
C ASP A 320 -24.74 6.22 19.55
N ILE A 321 -24.69 5.67 18.31
CA ILE A 321 -24.64 6.47 17.10
C ILE A 321 -26.05 6.73 16.56
N THR A 322 -26.38 8.01 16.38
CA THR A 322 -27.62 8.42 15.71
C THR A 322 -27.34 8.80 14.27
N PHE A 323 -27.93 8.09 13.31
CA PHE A 323 -27.87 8.42 11.89
C PHE A 323 -28.99 9.35 11.46
N ASN A 324 -28.70 10.30 10.59
CA ASN A 324 -29.67 11.15 9.93
C ASN A 324 -30.20 10.45 8.67
N ASP A 325 -31.10 9.48 8.85
CA ASP A 325 -31.61 8.68 7.72
C ASP A 325 -32.29 9.53 6.63
N SER A 326 -32.88 10.68 6.99
CA SER A 326 -33.47 11.59 6.01
C SER A 326 -32.41 12.21 5.10
N ALA A 327 -31.27 12.62 5.64
CA ALA A 327 -30.16 13.15 4.84
C ALA A 327 -29.46 12.05 4.04
N ILE A 328 -29.13 10.93 4.69
CA ILE A 328 -28.42 9.78 4.09
C ILE A 328 -29.22 9.21 2.90
N ASN A 329 -30.55 9.01 3.06
CA ASN A 329 -31.38 8.40 2.01
C ASN A 329 -31.58 9.31 0.79
N SER A 330 -31.22 10.60 0.86
CA SER A 330 -31.23 11.49 -0.29
C SER A 330 -30.07 11.27 -1.27
N TYR A 331 -29.07 10.47 -0.86
CA TYR A 331 -27.92 10.14 -1.71
C TYR A 331 -28.02 8.71 -2.25
N ASP A 332 -28.04 8.61 -3.59
CA ASP A 332 -28.02 7.34 -4.30
C ASP A 332 -26.58 7.06 -4.76
N PRO A 333 -26.00 5.89 -4.45
CA PRO A 333 -24.63 5.56 -4.91
C PRO A 333 -24.49 5.53 -6.43
N LYS A 334 -25.58 5.46 -7.19
CA LYS A 334 -25.57 5.62 -8.67
C LYS A 334 -24.96 6.95 -9.13
N MET A 335 -24.87 7.97 -8.25
CA MET A 335 -24.21 9.23 -8.57
C MET A 335 -22.71 9.09 -8.89
N PHE A 336 -22.07 7.99 -8.47
CA PHE A 336 -20.66 7.71 -8.73
C PHE A 336 -20.43 6.89 -9.99
N TYR A 337 -21.46 6.26 -10.54
CA TYR A 337 -21.38 5.35 -11.68
C TYR A 337 -20.82 6.03 -12.94
N LYS A 338 -19.95 5.32 -13.63
CA LYS A 338 -19.44 5.67 -14.96
C LYS A 338 -19.46 4.43 -15.84
N ASP A 339 -19.77 4.59 -17.12
CA ASP A 339 -19.74 3.47 -18.08
C ASP A 339 -18.34 2.83 -18.17
N SER A 340 -17.28 3.60 -17.87
CA SER A 340 -15.90 3.08 -17.79
C SER A 340 -15.64 2.16 -16.60
N ASP A 341 -16.55 2.07 -15.64
CA ASP A 341 -16.43 1.14 -14.50
C ASP A 341 -16.74 -0.31 -14.91
N LEU A 342 -17.36 -0.49 -16.10
CA LEU A 342 -17.65 -1.80 -16.66
C LEU A 342 -16.43 -2.35 -17.41
N VAL A 343 -16.00 -3.56 -17.08
CA VAL A 343 -14.94 -4.27 -17.80
C VAL A 343 -15.56 -4.89 -19.04
N SER A 344 -15.11 -4.49 -20.25
CA SER A 344 -15.58 -5.10 -21.48
C SER A 344 -15.17 -6.58 -21.52
N SER A 345 -16.12 -7.46 -21.85
CA SER A 345 -15.90 -8.91 -21.97
C SER A 345 -14.84 -9.32 -23.02
N GLU A 346 -14.31 -8.36 -23.79
CA GLU A 346 -13.27 -8.59 -24.81
C GLU A 346 -11.84 -8.62 -24.25
N SER A 347 -11.60 -8.16 -23.02
CA SER A 347 -10.24 -8.11 -22.45
C SER A 347 -9.79 -9.39 -21.74
N SER A 348 -10.66 -10.40 -21.59
CA SER A 348 -10.32 -11.66 -20.90
C SER A 348 -9.83 -12.78 -21.84
N SER A 349 -9.75 -12.56 -23.18
CA SER A 349 -9.36 -13.59 -24.15
C SER A 349 -7.91 -13.52 -24.66
N THR A 350 -7.06 -12.64 -24.13
CA THR A 350 -5.65 -12.51 -24.58
C THR A 350 -4.60 -12.98 -23.55
N ALA A 351 -5.02 -13.73 -22.53
CA ALA A 351 -4.08 -14.28 -21.52
C ALA A 351 -3.97 -15.83 -21.57
N SER A 352 -4.26 -16.45 -22.75
CA SER A 352 -4.02 -17.90 -22.96
C SER A 352 -3.72 -18.17 -24.43
N GLU A 353 -2.49 -17.86 -24.87
CA GLU A 353 -1.81 -18.56 -25.98
C GLU A 353 -0.29 -18.47 -25.72
#